data_22908f83514421298e2794907d1d269b
#
_entry.id   22908f83514421298e2794907d1d269b
#
_cell.length_a   1.000
_cell.length_b   1.000
_cell.length_c   1.000
_cell.angle_alpha   90.00
_cell.angle_beta   90.00
_cell.angle_gamma   90.00
#
_symmetry.space_group_name_H-M   'P 1'
#
loop_
_entity.id
_entity.type
_entity.pdbx_description
1 polymer ?
#
loop_
_entity_poly.entity_id
_entity_poly.type
_entity_poly.pdbx_seq_one_letter_code
_entity_poly.pdbx_strand_id
1 'polypeptide(L)'
;MPQFAAKQIAGWLYTRFVTDIDAMTNLSKVARERLKERCDLGLSAPLKVSTSTDGTKKYLFRTSEGEYIESALIPDGERMTLCVSSQAGCKMGCKFCATGRMGFRHHLPATEILNQILSIPERDKLTNLVFMGMGEPLDNIDNLMRTLDILTSEWGMAWSPTRITVSTAGVAKTLPRLLDESKVHIAVSLHNPLPEERKEIMPIENAYSIKEVCDILRRYDFTHQRRVSFEYIVLEGMNCSFRHIKELSRLLDGIKCRINLIRFHKIPDSPFFSPDLEKIIEFRDTLTKRGIQTTLRASRGEDIEAACGLLSTAEKK
;
A
#
# COMPACT_ATOMS: atom_id res chain seq x y z
N MET A 1 -36.21 -3.08 0.21
CA MET A 1 -36.03 -1.64 -0.20
C MET A 1 -36.03 -1.56 -1.71
N PRO A 2 -36.47 -0.44 -2.33
CA PRO A 2 -36.39 -0.26 -3.78
C PRO A 2 -34.93 -0.31 -4.27
N GLN A 3 -34.74 -0.72 -5.53
CA GLN A 3 -33.38 -0.88 -6.09
C GLN A 3 -32.56 0.43 -6.08
N PHE A 4 -33.22 1.59 -6.24
CA PHE A 4 -32.54 2.89 -6.19
C PHE A 4 -32.02 3.27 -4.76
N ALA A 5 -32.52 2.63 -3.71
CA ALA A 5 -32.07 2.91 -2.35
C ALA A 5 -30.59 2.54 -2.12
N ALA A 6 -30.09 1.51 -2.82
CA ALA A 6 -28.67 1.14 -2.75
C ALA A 6 -27.76 2.30 -3.22
N LYS A 7 -28.13 2.94 -4.34
CA LYS A 7 -27.39 4.11 -4.86
C LYS A 7 -27.47 5.30 -3.91
N GLN A 8 -28.62 5.52 -3.27
CA GLN A 8 -28.76 6.57 -2.27
C GLN A 8 -27.88 6.31 -1.04
N ILE A 9 -27.86 5.07 -0.53
CA ILE A 9 -27.02 4.69 0.61
C ILE A 9 -25.54 4.87 0.25
N ALA A 10 -25.10 4.38 -0.93
CA ALA A 10 -23.73 4.56 -1.39
C ALA A 10 -23.33 6.04 -1.45
N GLY A 11 -24.19 6.92 -1.96
CA GLY A 11 -23.96 8.37 -1.98
C GLY A 11 -23.82 8.99 -0.58
N TRP A 12 -24.57 8.50 0.41
CA TRP A 12 -24.41 8.93 1.80
C TRP A 12 -23.08 8.46 2.40
N LEU A 13 -22.71 7.20 2.16
CA LEU A 13 -21.49 6.61 2.71
C LEU A 13 -20.22 7.18 2.06
N TYR A 14 -20.16 7.21 0.74
CA TYR A 14 -18.92 7.41 -0.01
C TYR A 14 -18.74 8.80 -0.60
N THR A 15 -19.81 9.60 -0.66
CA THR A 15 -19.74 10.98 -1.16
C THR A 15 -19.95 12.00 -0.04
N ARG A 16 -20.88 11.72 0.90
CA ARG A 16 -21.20 12.61 2.01
C ARG A 16 -20.55 12.22 3.33
N PHE A 17 -19.94 11.03 3.37
CA PHE A 17 -19.20 10.51 4.53
C PHE A 17 -19.98 10.54 5.83
N VAL A 18 -21.25 10.18 5.79
CA VAL A 18 -22.08 10.15 6.99
C VAL A 18 -21.62 9.06 7.96
N THR A 19 -21.70 9.37 9.23
CA THR A 19 -21.36 8.45 10.33
C THR A 19 -22.58 7.94 11.08
N ASP A 20 -23.78 8.37 10.65
CA ASP A 20 -25.07 7.99 11.23
C ASP A 20 -26.08 7.71 10.12
N ILE A 21 -26.82 6.59 10.26
CA ILE A 21 -27.88 6.21 9.33
C ILE A 21 -29.02 7.23 9.36
N ASP A 22 -29.28 7.89 10.49
CA ASP A 22 -30.33 8.91 10.61
C ASP A 22 -30.07 10.16 9.74
N ALA A 23 -28.82 10.42 9.41
CA ALA A 23 -28.46 11.49 8.47
C ALA A 23 -28.90 11.21 7.03
N MET A 24 -29.27 9.97 6.68
CA MET A 24 -29.71 9.57 5.33
C MET A 24 -31.16 10.01 5.05
N THR A 25 -31.40 11.30 5.02
CA THR A 25 -32.73 11.91 5.03
C THR A 25 -33.61 11.65 3.80
N ASN A 26 -33.01 11.23 2.67
CA ASN A 26 -33.76 10.81 1.47
C ASN A 26 -34.23 9.34 1.53
N LEU A 27 -33.90 8.60 2.60
CA LEU A 27 -34.50 7.33 2.93
C LEU A 27 -35.69 7.53 3.86
N SER A 28 -36.76 6.72 3.69
CA SER A 28 -37.88 6.75 4.62
C SER A 28 -37.45 6.34 6.04
N LYS A 29 -38.16 6.83 7.07
CA LYS A 29 -37.89 6.46 8.46
C LYS A 29 -37.89 4.94 8.66
N VAL A 30 -38.85 4.24 8.08
CA VAL A 30 -38.93 2.77 8.13
C VAL A 30 -37.69 2.11 7.48
N ALA A 31 -37.19 2.68 6.38
CA ALA A 31 -35.99 2.14 5.74
C ALA A 31 -34.74 2.33 6.61
N ARG A 32 -34.60 3.51 7.26
CA ARG A 32 -33.48 3.78 8.19
C ARG A 32 -33.52 2.86 9.41
N GLU A 33 -34.70 2.65 10.04
CA GLU A 33 -34.83 1.71 11.15
C GLU A 33 -34.44 0.27 10.75
N ARG A 34 -34.91 -0.21 9.59
CA ARG A 34 -34.51 -1.53 9.08
C ARG A 34 -33.01 -1.66 8.79
N LEU A 35 -32.36 -0.56 8.36
CA LEU A 35 -30.90 -0.55 8.19
C LEU A 35 -30.20 -0.66 9.53
N LYS A 36 -30.59 0.10 10.54
CA LYS A 36 -30.01 0.06 11.89
C LYS A 36 -30.13 -1.34 12.55
N GLU A 37 -31.25 -2.02 12.30
CA GLU A 37 -31.45 -3.38 12.82
C GLU A 37 -30.52 -4.44 12.21
N ARG A 38 -30.02 -4.20 10.98
CA ARG A 38 -29.33 -5.20 10.17
C ARG A 38 -27.90 -4.86 9.80
N CYS A 39 -27.55 -3.58 9.86
CA CYS A 39 -26.28 -3.08 9.33
C CYS A 39 -25.66 -2.11 10.33
N ASP A 40 -24.36 -2.26 10.48
CA ASP A 40 -23.48 -1.24 11.03
C ASP A 40 -22.78 -0.54 9.83
N LEU A 41 -22.44 0.73 9.97
CA LEU A 41 -21.68 1.46 8.94
C LEU A 41 -20.22 1.00 8.88
N GLY A 42 -19.76 0.23 9.85
CA GLY A 42 -18.41 -0.32 9.91
C GLY A 42 -17.34 0.76 10.13
N LEU A 43 -17.71 1.93 10.64
CA LEU A 43 -16.80 3.03 10.90
C LEU A 43 -16.37 3.04 12.38
N SER A 44 -15.09 2.95 12.60
CA SER A 44 -14.48 3.07 13.93
C SER A 44 -13.34 4.10 13.90
N ALA A 45 -13.36 5.02 14.85
CA ALA A 45 -12.28 5.98 14.99
C ALA A 45 -10.94 5.30 15.31
N PRO A 46 -9.80 5.88 14.90
CA PRO A 46 -8.51 5.37 15.32
C PRO A 46 -8.35 5.43 16.84
N LEU A 47 -7.78 4.38 17.43
CA LEU A 47 -7.53 4.29 18.87
C LEU A 47 -6.42 5.24 19.33
N LYS A 48 -5.42 5.46 18.48
CA LYS A 48 -4.27 6.32 18.75
C LYS A 48 -3.87 7.06 17.49
N VAL A 49 -3.45 8.29 17.64
CA VAL A 49 -2.85 9.10 16.59
C VAL A 49 -1.49 9.58 17.09
N SER A 50 -0.42 9.27 16.37
CA SER A 50 0.92 9.80 16.61
C SER A 50 1.26 10.77 15.50
N THR A 51 1.84 11.92 15.85
CA THR A 51 2.20 12.98 14.87
C THR A 51 3.71 13.20 14.91
N SER A 52 4.35 13.06 13.74
CA SER A 52 5.77 13.34 13.50
C SER A 52 6.05 14.84 13.41
N THR A 53 7.28 15.22 13.65
CA THR A 53 7.79 16.58 13.44
C THR A 53 7.68 17.06 12.00
N ASP A 54 7.66 16.14 11.03
CA ASP A 54 7.49 16.43 9.59
C ASP A 54 6.00 16.49 9.15
N GLY A 55 5.07 16.40 10.10
CA GLY A 55 3.63 16.44 9.86
C GLY A 55 3.01 15.09 9.48
N THR A 56 3.80 14.02 9.32
CA THR A 56 3.29 12.66 9.12
C THR A 56 2.48 12.21 10.33
N LYS A 57 1.34 11.57 10.11
CA LYS A 57 0.52 11.01 11.18
C LYS A 57 0.39 9.52 11.04
N LYS A 58 0.53 8.80 12.13
CA LYS A 58 0.28 7.36 12.23
C LYS A 58 -1.00 7.12 13.01
N TYR A 59 -1.93 6.39 12.41
CA TYR A 59 -3.21 6.01 12.99
C TYR A 59 -3.19 4.53 13.33
N LEU A 60 -3.68 4.21 14.51
CA LEU A 60 -3.83 2.86 14.98
C LEU A 60 -5.29 2.50 15.04
N PHE A 61 -5.68 1.42 14.38
CA PHE A 61 -7.04 0.89 14.39
C PHE A 61 -7.06 -0.50 15.02
N ARG A 62 -8.22 -0.87 15.55
CA ARG A 62 -8.52 -2.23 15.98
C ARG A 62 -9.47 -2.86 14.96
N THR A 63 -9.15 -4.08 14.54
CA THR A 63 -9.99 -4.87 13.63
C THR A 63 -11.14 -5.54 14.38
N SER A 64 -12.16 -6.00 13.66
CA SER A 64 -13.28 -6.77 14.23
C SER A 64 -12.82 -8.07 14.89
N GLU A 65 -11.69 -8.65 14.45
CA GLU A 65 -11.09 -9.82 15.06
C GLU A 65 -10.20 -9.51 16.28
N GLY A 66 -10.14 -8.22 16.68
CA GLY A 66 -9.42 -7.79 17.88
C GLY A 66 -7.93 -7.51 17.65
N GLU A 67 -7.42 -7.74 16.44
CA GLU A 67 -6.04 -7.41 16.07
C GLU A 67 -5.89 -5.91 15.79
N TYR A 68 -4.66 -5.48 15.64
CA TYR A 68 -4.34 -4.08 15.42
C TYR A 68 -3.68 -3.87 14.07
N ILE A 69 -4.02 -2.75 13.43
CA ILE A 69 -3.40 -2.32 12.18
C ILE A 69 -3.04 -0.84 12.25
N GLU A 70 -2.08 -0.44 11.45
CA GLU A 70 -1.64 0.94 11.34
C GLU A 70 -1.81 1.46 9.92
N SER A 71 -2.11 2.75 9.80
CA SER A 71 -2.04 3.51 8.55
C SER A 71 -1.26 4.79 8.77
N ALA A 72 -0.69 5.36 7.71
CA ALA A 72 0.12 6.57 7.79
C ALA A 72 -0.34 7.63 6.80
N LEU A 73 -0.61 8.83 7.28
CA LEU A 73 -0.89 10.01 6.47
C LEU A 73 0.40 10.79 6.26
N ILE A 74 0.76 11.01 5.02
CA ILE A 74 2.02 11.63 4.63
C ILE A 74 1.72 12.90 3.85
N PRO A 75 1.89 14.08 4.44
CA PRO A 75 1.79 15.36 3.75
C PRO A 75 3.08 15.64 2.95
N ASP A 76 2.92 16.19 1.75
CA ASP A 76 4.02 16.64 0.90
C ASP A 76 3.56 17.79 0.00
N GLY A 77 3.74 19.03 0.46
CA GLY A 77 3.13 20.21 -0.15
C GLY A 77 1.60 20.11 -0.19
N GLU A 78 1.03 20.24 -1.37
CA GLU A 78 -0.42 20.07 -1.58
C GLU A 78 -0.86 18.59 -1.63
N ARG A 79 0.11 17.68 -1.68
CA ARG A 79 -0.17 16.26 -1.76
C ARG A 79 -0.38 15.68 -0.37
N MET A 80 -1.52 15.04 -0.17
CA MET A 80 -1.90 14.33 1.05
C MET A 80 -2.08 12.85 0.73
N THR A 81 -1.10 12.03 1.07
CA THR A 81 -1.10 10.59 0.76
C THR A 81 -1.42 9.77 1.99
N LEU A 82 -2.43 8.91 1.91
CA LEU A 82 -2.68 7.91 2.95
C LEU A 82 -2.11 6.56 2.53
N CYS A 83 -1.26 5.99 3.38
CA CYS A 83 -0.76 4.64 3.29
C CYS A 83 -1.67 3.72 4.11
N VAL A 84 -2.35 2.77 3.45
CA VAL A 84 -3.33 1.86 4.08
C VAL A 84 -2.82 0.43 4.14
N SER A 85 -3.28 -0.28 5.15
CA SER A 85 -3.02 -1.70 5.39
C SER A 85 -4.10 -2.57 4.75
N SER A 86 -3.71 -3.75 4.28
CA SER A 86 -4.59 -4.76 3.65
C SER A 86 -4.72 -6.05 4.47
N GLN A 87 -3.87 -6.24 5.46
CA GLN A 87 -3.87 -7.41 6.36
C GLN A 87 -3.45 -6.98 7.76
N ALA A 88 -3.84 -7.73 8.77
CA ALA A 88 -3.19 -7.72 10.07
C ALA A 88 -2.01 -8.69 10.00
N GLY A 89 -0.78 -8.14 10.11
CA GLY A 89 0.44 -8.89 9.83
C GLY A 89 0.67 -9.18 8.35
N CYS A 90 1.63 -10.06 8.00
CA CYS A 90 1.95 -10.38 6.61
C CYS A 90 2.59 -11.77 6.50
N LYS A 91 2.20 -12.57 5.47
CA LYS A 91 2.78 -13.90 5.21
C LYS A 91 4.13 -13.84 4.50
N MET A 92 4.46 -12.72 3.86
CA MET A 92 5.62 -12.65 2.95
C MET A 92 6.96 -12.79 3.67
N GLY A 93 7.02 -12.52 4.97
CA GLY A 93 8.18 -12.76 5.81
C GLY A 93 9.43 -11.96 5.42
N CYS A 94 9.26 -10.80 4.77
CA CYS A 94 10.38 -9.93 4.38
C CYS A 94 11.20 -9.54 5.62
N LYS A 95 12.50 -9.83 5.61
CA LYS A 95 13.37 -9.68 6.80
C LYS A 95 13.66 -8.22 7.17
N PHE A 96 13.48 -7.32 6.23
CA PHE A 96 13.65 -5.86 6.41
C PHE A 96 12.36 -5.14 6.81
N CYS A 97 11.25 -5.85 6.98
CA CYS A 97 9.94 -5.27 7.26
C CYS A 97 9.42 -5.72 8.63
N ALA A 98 9.07 -4.76 9.49
CA ALA A 98 8.51 -5.03 10.80
C ALA A 98 7.23 -5.87 10.72
N THR A 99 6.30 -5.51 9.82
CA THR A 99 5.07 -6.28 9.58
C THR A 99 5.36 -7.72 9.12
N GLY A 100 6.35 -7.91 8.23
CA GLY A 100 6.74 -9.24 7.75
C GLY A 100 7.25 -10.15 8.85
N ARG A 101 7.87 -9.59 9.89
CA ARG A 101 8.39 -10.32 11.07
C ARG A 101 7.31 -10.64 12.09
N MET A 102 6.18 -9.93 12.08
CA MET A 102 5.05 -10.21 12.98
C MET A 102 4.31 -11.50 12.64
N GLY A 103 4.47 -12.00 11.41
CA GLY A 103 3.66 -13.06 10.86
C GLY A 103 2.26 -12.58 10.47
N PHE A 104 1.49 -13.48 9.88
CA PHE A 104 0.13 -13.22 9.39
C PHE A 104 -0.91 -13.51 10.49
N ARG A 105 -1.93 -12.68 10.56
CA ARG A 105 -3.10 -12.89 11.43
C ARG A 105 -4.35 -13.14 10.59
N HIS A 106 -4.85 -12.12 9.88
CA HIS A 106 -6.00 -12.25 8.99
C HIS A 106 -5.99 -11.24 7.84
N HIS A 107 -6.82 -11.51 6.84
CA HIS A 107 -7.12 -10.57 5.76
C HIS A 107 -8.11 -9.51 6.24
N LEU A 108 -7.83 -8.23 5.96
CA LEU A 108 -8.82 -7.18 6.23
C LEU A 108 -9.95 -7.28 5.21
N PRO A 109 -11.21 -7.32 5.63
CA PRO A 109 -12.34 -7.13 4.73
C PRO A 109 -12.31 -5.73 4.12
N ALA A 110 -12.98 -5.54 2.99
CA ALA A 110 -13.02 -4.25 2.29
C ALA A 110 -13.53 -3.10 3.20
N THR A 111 -14.43 -3.40 4.12
CA THR A 111 -14.95 -2.44 5.11
C THR A 111 -13.86 -1.92 6.05
N GLU A 112 -12.96 -2.77 6.52
CA GLU A 112 -11.85 -2.34 7.40
C GLU A 112 -10.74 -1.63 6.62
N ILE A 113 -10.52 -1.98 5.35
CA ILE A 113 -9.62 -1.20 4.48
C ILE A 113 -10.20 0.20 4.28
N LEU A 114 -11.50 0.32 3.96
CA LEU A 114 -12.18 1.61 3.79
C LEU A 114 -12.27 2.39 5.08
N ASN A 115 -12.41 1.74 6.24
CA ASN A 115 -12.45 2.42 7.53
C ASN A 115 -11.19 3.27 7.77
N GLN A 116 -10.02 2.80 7.35
CA GLN A 116 -8.77 3.58 7.47
C GLN A 116 -8.83 4.88 6.67
N ILE A 117 -9.62 4.95 5.61
CA ILE A 117 -9.80 6.12 4.76
C ILE A 117 -10.90 7.03 5.30
N LEU A 118 -12.04 6.44 5.66
CA LEU A 118 -13.26 7.16 5.99
C LEU A 118 -13.29 7.71 7.41
N SER A 119 -12.52 7.12 8.34
CA SER A 119 -12.57 7.46 9.78
C SER A 119 -11.46 8.40 10.26
N ILE A 120 -10.56 8.83 9.37
CA ILE A 120 -9.55 9.83 9.73
C ILE A 120 -10.08 11.26 9.54
N PRO A 121 -9.66 12.24 10.39
CA PRO A 121 -10.11 13.61 10.28
C PRO A 121 -9.79 14.29 8.94
N GLU A 122 -8.69 13.89 8.30
CA GLU A 122 -8.17 14.47 7.06
C GLU A 122 -8.73 13.83 5.78
N ARG A 123 -9.73 12.95 5.87
CA ARG A 123 -10.29 12.21 4.71
C ARG A 123 -10.64 13.10 3.51
N ASP A 124 -11.20 14.29 3.79
CA ASP A 124 -11.62 15.23 2.74
C ASP A 124 -10.44 15.92 2.02
N LYS A 125 -9.23 15.84 2.62
CA LYS A 125 -7.99 16.42 2.08
C LYS A 125 -7.13 15.41 1.34
N LEU A 126 -7.52 14.15 1.34
CA LEU A 126 -6.74 13.09 0.69
C LEU A 126 -6.64 13.31 -0.81
N THR A 127 -5.43 13.34 -1.33
CA THR A 127 -5.16 13.44 -2.77
C THR A 127 -4.73 12.11 -3.38
N ASN A 128 -4.07 11.25 -2.60
CA ASN A 128 -3.52 9.98 -3.05
C ASN A 128 -3.68 8.88 -2.00
N LEU A 129 -3.77 7.65 -2.48
CA LEU A 129 -3.81 6.45 -1.66
C LEU A 129 -2.73 5.47 -2.10
N VAL A 130 -2.03 4.85 -1.15
CA VAL A 130 -1.05 3.82 -1.44
C VAL A 130 -1.30 2.60 -0.55
N PHE A 131 -1.39 1.42 -1.15
CA PHE A 131 -1.47 0.14 -0.44
C PHE A 131 -0.04 -0.35 -0.17
N MET A 132 0.64 0.32 0.76
CA MET A 132 2.03 0.06 1.18
C MET A 132 2.15 -0.07 2.70
N GLY A 133 1.02 -0.21 3.39
CA GLY A 133 0.94 -0.46 4.83
C GLY A 133 1.19 -1.92 5.18
N MET A 134 0.50 -2.41 6.20
CA MET A 134 0.64 -3.79 6.66
C MET A 134 -0.04 -4.76 5.69
N GLY A 135 0.67 -5.86 5.37
CA GLY A 135 0.15 -6.94 4.53
C GLY A 135 0.58 -6.90 3.07
N GLU A 136 0.23 -7.98 2.36
CA GLU A 136 0.38 -8.12 0.90
C GLU A 136 -1.00 -7.98 0.25
N PRO A 137 -1.26 -6.89 -0.49
CA PRO A 137 -2.58 -6.66 -1.07
C PRO A 137 -3.03 -7.75 -2.04
N LEU A 138 -2.11 -8.33 -2.82
CA LEU A 138 -2.45 -9.38 -3.78
C LEU A 138 -2.73 -10.75 -3.14
N ASP A 139 -2.34 -10.97 -1.89
CA ASP A 139 -2.76 -12.13 -1.10
C ASP A 139 -4.21 -11.95 -0.57
N ASN A 140 -4.70 -10.70 -0.51
CA ASN A 140 -6.06 -10.32 -0.15
C ASN A 140 -6.84 -9.74 -1.35
N ILE A 141 -6.69 -10.34 -2.51
CA ILE A 141 -7.12 -9.76 -3.80
C ILE A 141 -8.62 -9.46 -3.86
N ASP A 142 -9.48 -10.30 -3.31
CA ASP A 142 -10.94 -10.10 -3.40
C ASP A 142 -11.40 -8.85 -2.64
N ASN A 143 -10.88 -8.63 -1.43
CA ASN A 143 -11.18 -7.44 -0.65
C ASN A 143 -10.50 -6.19 -1.24
N LEU A 144 -9.29 -6.34 -1.78
CA LEU A 144 -8.62 -5.27 -2.51
C LEU A 144 -9.48 -4.81 -3.70
N MET A 145 -9.93 -5.73 -4.55
CA MET A 145 -10.71 -5.40 -5.74
C MET A 145 -12.05 -4.74 -5.39
N ARG A 146 -12.73 -5.22 -4.35
CA ARG A 146 -13.95 -4.56 -3.81
C ARG A 146 -13.65 -3.14 -3.34
N THR A 147 -12.54 -2.94 -2.63
CA THR A 147 -12.13 -1.61 -2.17
C THR A 147 -11.83 -0.69 -3.35
N LEU A 148 -11.10 -1.16 -4.36
CA LEU A 148 -10.78 -0.39 -5.55
C LEU A 148 -12.04 -0.03 -6.36
N ASP A 149 -12.99 -0.94 -6.46
CA ASP A 149 -14.27 -0.67 -7.13
C ASP A 149 -15.03 0.46 -6.40
N ILE A 150 -15.16 0.43 -5.08
CA ILE A 150 -15.79 1.50 -4.30
C ILE A 150 -15.03 2.83 -4.46
N LEU A 151 -13.70 2.79 -4.45
CA LEU A 151 -12.89 4.01 -4.57
C LEU A 151 -13.01 4.66 -5.97
N THR A 152 -13.11 3.86 -7.05
CA THR A 152 -13.00 4.37 -8.43
C THR A 152 -14.32 4.48 -9.18
N SER A 153 -15.36 3.76 -8.75
CA SER A 153 -16.67 3.80 -9.41
C SER A 153 -17.41 5.11 -9.14
N GLU A 154 -18.20 5.55 -10.13
CA GLU A 154 -19.06 6.74 -10.04
C GLU A 154 -20.11 6.65 -8.91
N TRP A 155 -20.55 5.43 -8.56
CA TRP A 155 -21.48 5.21 -7.46
C TRP A 155 -20.78 5.22 -6.08
N GLY A 156 -19.45 5.12 -6.04
CA GLY A 156 -18.62 5.15 -4.86
C GLY A 156 -17.97 6.51 -4.61
N MET A 157 -16.66 6.55 -4.47
CA MET A 157 -15.90 7.78 -4.22
C MET A 157 -15.47 8.51 -5.51
N ALA A 158 -15.62 7.90 -6.67
CA ALA A 158 -15.28 8.44 -7.99
C ALA A 158 -13.84 8.97 -8.12
N TRP A 159 -12.89 8.35 -7.42
CA TRP A 159 -11.49 8.74 -7.51
C TRP A 159 -10.88 8.30 -8.84
N SER A 160 -10.03 9.15 -9.42
CA SER A 160 -9.21 8.72 -10.55
C SER A 160 -8.30 7.57 -10.12
N PRO A 161 -8.24 6.45 -10.87
CA PRO A 161 -7.33 5.36 -10.59
C PRO A 161 -5.85 5.79 -10.50
N THR A 162 -5.48 6.89 -11.18
CA THR A 162 -4.11 7.43 -11.14
C THR A 162 -3.73 8.04 -9.79
N ARG A 163 -4.68 8.23 -8.89
CA ARG A 163 -4.46 8.66 -7.51
C ARG A 163 -4.15 7.50 -6.55
N ILE A 164 -4.28 6.26 -7.04
CA ILE A 164 -4.15 5.05 -6.24
C ILE A 164 -2.96 4.23 -6.73
N THR A 165 -2.12 3.78 -5.80
CA THR A 165 -1.01 2.85 -6.09
C THR A 165 -1.16 1.59 -5.23
N VAL A 166 -1.15 0.44 -5.87
CA VAL A 166 -1.10 -0.86 -5.19
C VAL A 166 0.33 -1.38 -5.25
N SER A 167 0.90 -1.65 -4.08
CA SER A 167 2.21 -2.28 -3.96
C SER A 167 2.05 -3.79 -3.76
N THR A 168 2.98 -4.56 -4.31
CA THR A 168 3.02 -6.01 -4.13
C THR A 168 4.46 -6.53 -4.02
N ALA A 169 4.64 -7.54 -3.21
CA ALA A 169 5.89 -8.30 -3.16
C ALA A 169 6.08 -9.21 -4.39
N GLY A 170 5.03 -9.33 -5.23
CA GLY A 170 5.08 -10.08 -6.48
C GLY A 170 4.31 -11.40 -6.42
N VAL A 171 3.06 -11.41 -5.94
CA VAL A 171 2.19 -12.59 -6.01
C VAL A 171 1.73 -12.80 -7.45
N ALA A 172 2.53 -13.52 -8.24
CA ALA A 172 2.34 -13.68 -9.69
C ALA A 172 0.96 -14.27 -10.05
N LYS A 173 0.42 -15.14 -9.18
CA LYS A 173 -0.89 -15.78 -9.40
C LYS A 173 -2.05 -14.79 -9.53
N THR A 174 -2.05 -13.72 -8.74
CA THR A 174 -3.16 -12.75 -8.66
C THR A 174 -2.83 -11.40 -9.31
N LEU A 175 -1.57 -11.18 -9.68
CA LEU A 175 -1.14 -9.94 -10.36
C LEU A 175 -1.90 -9.69 -11.68
N PRO A 176 -2.12 -10.68 -12.58
CA PRO A 176 -2.90 -10.47 -13.80
C PRO A 176 -4.31 -9.92 -13.52
N ARG A 177 -5.00 -10.43 -12.50
CA ARG A 177 -6.33 -9.95 -12.15
C ARG A 177 -6.33 -8.46 -11.78
N LEU A 178 -5.36 -8.00 -10.97
CA LEU A 178 -5.22 -6.58 -10.68
C LEU A 178 -4.97 -5.76 -11.95
N LEU A 179 -4.14 -6.29 -12.85
CA LEU A 179 -3.77 -5.62 -14.10
C LEU A 179 -4.94 -5.54 -15.09
N ASP A 180 -5.78 -6.57 -15.16
CA ASP A 180 -6.91 -6.64 -16.09
C ASP A 180 -8.13 -5.85 -15.57
N GLU A 181 -8.46 -5.99 -14.29
CA GLU A 181 -9.70 -5.47 -13.71
C GLU A 181 -9.55 -4.05 -13.10
N SER A 182 -8.33 -3.48 -13.02
CA SER A 182 -8.12 -2.13 -12.50
C SER A 182 -7.24 -1.27 -13.41
N LYS A 183 -7.23 0.06 -13.15
CA LYS A 183 -6.35 1.02 -13.84
C LYS A 183 -5.42 1.76 -12.88
N VAL A 184 -5.30 1.28 -11.66
CA VAL A 184 -4.43 1.87 -10.63
C VAL A 184 -2.95 1.71 -10.97
N HIS A 185 -2.09 2.54 -10.37
CA HIS A 185 -0.64 2.39 -10.48
C HIS A 185 -0.16 1.16 -9.72
N ILE A 186 0.90 0.55 -10.21
CA ILE A 186 1.51 -0.64 -9.63
C ILE A 186 2.91 -0.30 -9.10
N ALA A 187 3.20 -0.76 -7.89
CA ALA A 187 4.53 -0.74 -7.32
C ALA A 187 4.95 -2.18 -6.98
N VAL A 188 6.08 -2.64 -7.50
CA VAL A 188 6.59 -3.98 -7.23
C VAL A 188 7.79 -3.89 -6.30
N SER A 189 7.73 -4.59 -5.18
CA SER A 189 8.83 -4.74 -4.23
C SER A 189 9.90 -5.65 -4.84
N LEU A 190 10.87 -5.05 -5.53
CA LEU A 190 11.95 -5.78 -6.20
C LEU A 190 13.08 -6.10 -5.23
N HIS A 191 13.66 -5.07 -4.63
CA HIS A 191 14.69 -5.06 -3.58
C HIS A 191 16.01 -5.80 -3.89
N ASN A 192 16.02 -6.77 -4.78
CA ASN A 192 17.23 -7.39 -5.34
C ASN A 192 16.91 -8.05 -6.70
N PRO A 193 17.71 -7.83 -7.76
CA PRO A 193 17.50 -8.43 -9.07
C PRO A 193 17.99 -9.88 -9.17
N LEU A 194 18.80 -10.34 -8.21
CA LEU A 194 19.37 -11.68 -8.19
C LEU A 194 18.49 -12.60 -7.34
N PRO A 195 17.88 -13.65 -7.91
CA PRO A 195 16.91 -14.49 -7.19
C PRO A 195 17.48 -15.11 -5.91
N GLU A 196 18.72 -15.60 -5.93
CA GLU A 196 19.33 -16.22 -4.76
C GLU A 196 19.52 -15.25 -3.60
N GLU A 197 19.92 -14.01 -3.89
CA GLU A 197 20.06 -12.96 -2.89
C GLU A 197 18.69 -12.40 -2.47
N ARG A 198 17.72 -12.30 -3.44
CA ARG A 198 16.37 -11.83 -3.14
C ARG A 198 15.66 -12.75 -2.17
N LYS A 199 15.76 -14.08 -2.33
CA LYS A 199 15.10 -15.02 -1.42
C LYS A 199 15.63 -14.94 0.02
N GLU A 200 16.88 -14.49 0.20
CA GLU A 200 17.44 -14.29 1.54
C GLU A 200 16.74 -13.18 2.32
N ILE A 201 16.27 -12.14 1.62
CA ILE A 201 15.58 -10.99 2.22
C ILE A 201 14.07 -11.01 2.02
N MET A 202 13.58 -11.71 0.98
CA MET A 202 12.17 -11.85 0.59
C MET A 202 11.85 -13.31 0.28
N PRO A 203 11.38 -14.11 1.24
CA PRO A 203 11.08 -15.53 1.05
C PRO A 203 10.06 -15.85 -0.06
N ILE A 204 9.23 -14.87 -0.45
CA ILE A 204 8.26 -15.01 -1.55
C ILE A 204 8.93 -15.39 -2.88
N GLU A 205 10.22 -15.11 -3.07
CA GLU A 205 10.97 -15.51 -4.26
C GLU A 205 10.92 -17.03 -4.50
N ASN A 206 10.77 -17.83 -3.44
CA ASN A 206 10.61 -19.29 -3.56
C ASN A 206 9.27 -19.70 -4.17
N ALA A 207 8.23 -18.88 -4.03
CA ALA A 207 6.90 -19.17 -4.57
C ALA A 207 6.66 -18.48 -5.92
N TYR A 208 7.13 -17.25 -6.06
CA TYR A 208 6.97 -16.40 -7.23
C TYR A 208 8.26 -15.62 -7.48
N SER A 209 8.97 -15.97 -8.55
CA SER A 209 10.23 -15.30 -8.87
C SER A 209 10.00 -13.89 -9.39
N ILE A 210 10.93 -12.99 -9.10
CA ILE A 210 10.88 -11.62 -9.64
C ILE A 210 10.94 -11.63 -11.18
N LYS A 211 11.59 -12.61 -11.77
CA LYS A 211 11.62 -12.80 -13.22
C LYS A 211 10.21 -13.08 -13.77
N GLU A 212 9.46 -14.00 -13.16
CA GLU A 212 8.07 -14.30 -13.53
C GLU A 212 7.19 -13.05 -13.44
N VAL A 213 7.32 -12.27 -12.36
CA VAL A 213 6.61 -11.00 -12.20
C VAL A 213 6.93 -10.02 -13.34
N CYS A 214 8.21 -9.87 -13.70
CA CYS A 214 8.62 -9.02 -14.81
C CYS A 214 8.10 -9.56 -16.16
N ASP A 215 8.08 -10.88 -16.37
CA ASP A 215 7.55 -11.50 -17.58
C ASP A 215 6.02 -11.27 -17.73
N ILE A 216 5.28 -11.26 -16.61
CA ILE A 216 3.87 -10.85 -16.61
C ILE A 216 3.76 -9.36 -17.00
N LEU A 217 4.51 -8.48 -16.34
CA LEU A 217 4.44 -7.04 -16.58
C LEU A 217 4.75 -6.66 -18.04
N ARG A 218 5.68 -7.35 -18.72
CA ARG A 218 6.01 -7.11 -20.13
C ARG A 218 4.82 -7.30 -21.10
N ARG A 219 3.79 -8.03 -20.69
CA ARG A 219 2.59 -8.26 -21.51
C ARG A 219 1.60 -7.10 -21.46
N TYR A 220 1.83 -6.07 -20.60
CA TYR A 220 0.92 -4.96 -20.38
C TYR A 220 1.54 -3.64 -20.83
N ASP A 221 0.70 -2.72 -21.34
CA ASP A 221 1.13 -1.38 -21.72
C ASP A 221 1.06 -0.41 -20.54
N PHE A 222 2.21 0.19 -20.21
CA PHE A 222 2.36 1.20 -19.18
C PHE A 222 2.75 2.58 -19.77
N THR A 223 2.49 2.81 -21.04
CA THR A 223 2.89 4.05 -21.72
C THR A 223 1.96 5.22 -21.47
N HIS A 224 0.71 4.98 -21.10
CA HIS A 224 -0.32 6.00 -20.93
C HIS A 224 -0.66 6.29 -19.47
N GLN A 225 -1.85 5.92 -19.01
CA GLN A 225 -2.38 6.31 -17.70
C GLN A 225 -1.76 5.56 -16.53
N ARG A 226 -1.54 4.25 -16.70
CA ARG A 226 -0.97 3.38 -15.67
C ARG A 226 0.55 3.50 -15.63
N ARG A 227 1.10 3.48 -14.42
CA ARG A 227 2.55 3.47 -14.20
C ARG A 227 2.95 2.24 -13.43
N VAL A 228 4.16 1.71 -13.74
CA VAL A 228 4.86 0.72 -12.93
C VAL A 228 6.06 1.36 -12.28
N SER A 229 6.21 1.13 -10.98
CA SER A 229 7.43 1.42 -10.24
C SER A 229 7.96 0.15 -9.59
N PHE A 230 9.27 0.09 -9.43
CA PHE A 230 9.93 -0.93 -8.64
C PHE A 230 10.49 -0.28 -7.38
N GLU A 231 10.04 -0.77 -6.25
CA GLU A 231 10.53 -0.31 -4.95
C GLU A 231 11.82 -1.08 -4.63
N TYR A 232 12.84 -0.36 -4.23
CA TYR A 232 14.17 -0.93 -4.01
C TYR A 232 14.78 -0.38 -2.72
N ILE A 233 14.67 -1.16 -1.65
CA ILE A 233 15.34 -0.84 -0.39
C ILE A 233 16.84 -1.07 -0.54
N VAL A 234 17.65 -0.07 -0.18
CA VAL A 234 19.10 -0.17 -0.35
C VAL A 234 19.72 -0.66 0.95
N LEU A 235 20.39 -1.81 0.87
CA LEU A 235 21.02 -2.51 2.00
C LEU A 235 22.53 -2.58 1.80
N GLU A 236 23.29 -2.12 2.81
CA GLU A 236 24.75 -2.09 2.76
C GLU A 236 25.32 -3.50 2.57
N GLY A 237 26.25 -3.62 1.61
CA GLY A 237 26.94 -4.88 1.30
C GLY A 237 26.10 -5.95 0.59
N MET A 238 24.78 -5.71 0.37
CA MET A 238 23.89 -6.74 -0.16
C MET A 238 23.42 -6.49 -1.60
N ASN A 239 22.92 -5.28 -1.92
CA ASN A 239 22.18 -5.08 -3.17
C ASN A 239 22.51 -3.79 -3.92
N CYS A 240 23.58 -3.08 -3.59
CA CYS A 240 23.94 -1.80 -4.20
C CYS A 240 25.28 -1.79 -4.95
N SER A 241 25.76 -2.95 -5.41
CA SER A 241 26.99 -3.08 -6.20
C SER A 241 26.74 -2.86 -7.69
N PHE A 242 27.81 -2.68 -8.47
CA PHE A 242 27.75 -2.59 -9.94
C PHE A 242 27.15 -3.84 -10.59
N ARG A 243 27.32 -5.03 -10.00
CA ARG A 243 26.65 -6.27 -10.44
C ARG A 243 25.14 -6.12 -10.40
N HIS A 244 24.59 -5.54 -9.31
CA HIS A 244 23.16 -5.32 -9.16
C HIS A 244 22.62 -4.32 -10.20
N ILE A 245 23.37 -3.25 -10.49
CA ILE A 245 23.01 -2.29 -11.55
C ILE A 245 22.89 -2.99 -12.92
N LYS A 246 23.84 -3.85 -13.24
CA LYS A 246 23.84 -4.61 -14.50
C LYS A 246 22.64 -5.56 -14.60
N GLU A 247 22.35 -6.28 -13.52
CA GLU A 247 21.22 -7.22 -13.50
C GLU A 247 19.87 -6.49 -13.45
N LEU A 248 19.76 -5.34 -12.77
CA LEU A 248 18.58 -4.48 -12.86
C LEU A 248 18.31 -4.03 -14.30
N SER A 249 19.36 -3.60 -15.02
CA SER A 249 19.21 -3.19 -16.41
C SER A 249 18.73 -4.32 -17.31
N ARG A 250 19.16 -5.56 -17.05
CA ARG A 250 18.71 -6.74 -17.81
C ARG A 250 17.28 -7.15 -17.44
N LEU A 251 17.00 -7.21 -16.14
CA LEU A 251 15.71 -7.65 -15.64
C LEU A 251 14.56 -6.73 -16.04
N LEU A 252 14.81 -5.41 -16.07
CA LEU A 252 13.79 -4.40 -16.37
C LEU A 252 13.73 -4.02 -17.85
N ASP A 253 14.58 -4.60 -18.69
CA ASP A 253 14.56 -4.35 -20.12
C ASP A 253 13.18 -4.68 -20.72
N GLY A 254 12.68 -3.80 -21.59
CA GLY A 254 11.36 -3.90 -22.21
C GLY A 254 10.20 -3.52 -21.30
N ILE A 255 10.42 -3.09 -20.04
CA ILE A 255 9.36 -2.58 -19.15
C ILE A 255 9.50 -1.07 -18.98
N LYS A 256 8.49 -0.29 -19.40
CA LYS A 256 8.46 1.15 -19.13
C LYS A 256 8.16 1.41 -17.65
N CYS A 257 9.20 1.55 -16.86
CA CYS A 257 9.11 1.67 -15.41
C CYS A 257 10.04 2.73 -14.84
N ARG A 258 9.98 2.91 -13.52
CA ARG A 258 10.94 3.65 -12.71
C ARG A 258 11.36 2.80 -11.51
N ILE A 259 12.51 3.13 -10.92
CA ILE A 259 12.92 2.59 -9.63
C ILE A 259 12.78 3.69 -8.57
N ASN A 260 12.16 3.37 -7.45
CA ASN A 260 12.14 4.19 -6.25
C ASN A 260 13.10 3.57 -5.23
N LEU A 261 14.23 4.20 -5.00
CA LEU A 261 15.14 3.79 -3.93
C LEU A 261 14.56 4.20 -2.58
N ILE A 262 14.62 3.27 -1.64
CA ILE A 262 14.17 3.46 -0.26
C ILE A 262 15.39 3.28 0.64
N ARG A 263 15.65 4.28 1.50
CA ARG A 263 16.62 4.13 2.57
C ARG A 263 16.09 3.12 3.59
N PHE A 264 16.93 2.19 4.00
CA PHE A 264 16.54 1.25 5.05
C PHE A 264 16.47 1.94 6.41
N HIS A 265 15.37 1.74 7.12
CA HIS A 265 15.19 2.17 8.50
C HIS A 265 15.38 0.96 9.41
N LYS A 266 16.25 1.11 10.41
CA LYS A 266 16.57 0.01 11.31
C LYS A 266 15.31 -0.44 12.09
N ILE A 267 15.01 -1.71 12.00
CA ILE A 267 13.99 -2.37 12.83
C ILE A 267 14.71 -3.18 13.95
N PRO A 268 14.07 -3.42 15.10
CA PRO A 268 14.66 -4.21 16.18
C PRO A 268 15.21 -5.55 15.66
N ASP A 269 16.37 -5.96 16.16
CA ASP A 269 17.05 -7.22 15.83
C ASP A 269 17.30 -7.46 14.33
N SER A 270 17.36 -6.42 13.52
CA SER A 270 17.71 -6.53 12.10
C SER A 270 19.22 -6.54 11.92
N PRO A 271 19.77 -7.48 11.11
CA PRO A 271 21.18 -7.49 10.78
C PRO A 271 21.53 -6.48 9.68
N PHE A 272 20.54 -5.79 9.10
CA PHE A 272 20.74 -4.91 7.94
C PHE A 272 21.06 -3.48 8.38
N PHE A 273 21.79 -2.79 7.49
CA PHE A 273 22.14 -1.38 7.62
C PHE A 273 21.87 -0.66 6.29
N SER A 274 21.60 0.65 6.36
CA SER A 274 21.55 1.50 5.20
C SER A 274 22.98 1.91 4.81
N PRO A 275 23.32 1.95 3.51
CA PRO A 275 24.53 2.61 3.06
C PRO A 275 24.48 4.11 3.37
N ASP A 276 25.65 4.75 3.29
CA ASP A 276 25.76 6.20 3.33
C ASP A 276 24.99 6.83 2.18
N LEU A 277 24.50 8.05 2.40
CA LEU A 277 23.67 8.77 1.42
C LEU A 277 24.39 8.95 0.08
N GLU A 278 25.69 9.23 0.09
CA GLU A 278 26.51 9.40 -1.11
C GLU A 278 26.49 8.13 -1.98
N LYS A 279 26.63 6.96 -1.36
CA LYS A 279 26.59 5.67 -2.07
C LYS A 279 25.20 5.40 -2.67
N ILE A 280 24.12 5.76 -1.98
CA ILE A 280 22.76 5.64 -2.50
C ILE A 280 22.57 6.58 -3.70
N ILE A 281 23.09 7.80 -3.63
CA ILE A 281 23.05 8.79 -4.72
C ILE A 281 23.83 8.28 -5.93
N GLU A 282 25.03 7.76 -5.74
CA GLU A 282 25.84 7.16 -6.80
C GLU A 282 25.12 6.01 -7.50
N PHE A 283 24.50 5.12 -6.71
CA PHE A 283 23.69 4.00 -7.22
C PHE A 283 22.51 4.50 -8.05
N ARG A 284 21.77 5.51 -7.57
CA ARG A 284 20.67 6.18 -8.28
C ARG A 284 21.15 6.76 -9.62
N ASP A 285 22.22 7.53 -9.58
CA ASP A 285 22.72 8.28 -10.74
C ASP A 285 23.27 7.32 -11.81
N THR A 286 23.90 6.22 -11.37
CA THR A 286 24.39 5.18 -12.28
C THR A 286 23.24 4.44 -12.97
N LEU A 287 22.15 4.11 -12.26
CA LEU A 287 20.95 3.53 -12.85
C LEU A 287 20.30 4.52 -13.86
N THR A 288 20.22 5.79 -13.50
CA THR A 288 19.65 6.84 -14.37
C THR A 288 20.49 7.02 -15.64
N LYS A 289 21.82 7.03 -15.55
CA LYS A 289 22.74 7.07 -16.72
C LYS A 289 22.55 5.86 -17.64
N ARG A 290 22.06 4.74 -17.12
CA ARG A 290 21.75 3.54 -17.92
C ARG A 290 20.32 3.54 -18.48
N GLY A 291 19.59 4.65 -18.38
CA GLY A 291 18.26 4.81 -18.93
C GLY A 291 17.12 4.35 -18.02
N ILE A 292 17.39 3.97 -16.78
CA ILE A 292 16.35 3.60 -15.82
C ILE A 292 16.06 4.82 -14.94
N GLN A 293 14.91 5.46 -15.13
CA GLN A 293 14.49 6.56 -14.28
C GLN A 293 14.47 6.13 -12.80
N THR A 294 15.37 6.70 -12.00
CA THR A 294 15.54 6.31 -10.60
C THR A 294 15.40 7.51 -9.68
N THR A 295 14.59 7.36 -8.63
CA THR A 295 14.38 8.40 -7.60
C THR A 295 14.76 7.86 -6.23
N LEU A 296 15.21 8.75 -5.35
CA LEU A 296 15.37 8.44 -3.92
C LEU A 296 14.16 9.01 -3.18
N ARG A 297 13.41 8.15 -2.49
CA ARG A 297 12.26 8.57 -1.68
C ARG A 297 12.74 9.26 -0.42
N ALA A 298 12.14 10.41 -0.11
CA ALA A 298 12.30 11.03 1.20
C ALA A 298 11.69 10.13 2.28
N SER A 299 12.42 9.93 3.35
CA SER A 299 11.90 9.27 4.55
C SER A 299 10.96 10.23 5.27
N ARG A 300 9.82 9.72 5.73
CA ARG A 300 8.80 10.48 6.45
C ARG A 300 8.34 9.71 7.69
N GLY A 301 8.11 10.42 8.80
CA GLY A 301 7.58 9.84 10.03
C GLY A 301 8.51 8.80 10.69
N GLU A 302 9.82 8.94 10.58
CA GLU A 302 10.78 8.02 11.20
C GLU A 302 10.67 8.04 12.72
N ASP A 303 10.52 9.22 13.30
CA ASP A 303 10.43 9.47 14.75
C ASP A 303 9.19 8.85 15.42
N ILE A 304 8.18 8.51 14.62
CA ILE A 304 6.95 7.83 15.06
C ILE A 304 6.80 6.43 14.46
N GLU A 305 7.86 5.87 13.89
CA GLU A 305 7.85 4.55 13.24
C GLU A 305 6.77 4.42 12.14
N ALA A 306 6.56 5.48 11.37
CA ALA A 306 5.59 5.50 10.26
C ALA A 306 6.23 5.36 8.88
N ALA A 307 7.57 5.28 8.79
CA ALA A 307 8.26 5.11 7.53
C ALA A 307 8.03 3.70 6.93
N CYS A 308 8.30 3.56 5.62
CA CYS A 308 8.11 2.30 4.92
C CYS A 308 8.86 1.14 5.60
N GLY A 309 8.15 0.04 5.87
CA GLY A 309 8.67 -1.13 6.55
C GLY A 309 8.67 -1.07 8.08
N LEU A 310 8.31 0.07 8.69
CA LEU A 310 8.30 0.24 10.14
C LEU A 310 6.92 -0.03 10.78
N LEU A 311 5.82 0.01 10.00
CA LEU A 311 4.49 -0.22 10.56
C LEU A 311 4.43 -1.57 11.27
N SER A 312 4.14 -1.52 12.55
CA SER A 312 4.05 -2.69 13.42
C SER A 312 3.15 -2.35 14.60
N THR A 313 2.54 -3.35 15.18
CA THR A 313 1.68 -3.18 16.35
C THR A 313 2.44 -3.47 17.67
N ALA A 314 3.77 -3.34 17.64
CA ALA A 314 4.66 -3.75 18.75
C ALA A 314 4.50 -2.94 20.06
N GLU A 315 3.92 -1.74 20.02
CA GLU A 315 3.68 -0.89 21.20
C GLU A 315 2.60 -1.42 22.17
N LYS A 316 2.16 -2.69 22.03
CA LYS A 316 0.94 -3.17 22.69
C LYS A 316 1.07 -4.46 23.46
N LYS A 317 2.17 -4.61 24.12
CA LYS A 317 2.25 -5.54 25.25
C LYS A 317 2.39 -4.79 26.56
#